data_3db5ce6cbf40a82a0c7f8f1e820a4599
#
_entry.id   3db5ce6cbf40a82a0c7f8f1e820a4599
#
_cell.length_a   1.000
_cell.length_b   1.000
_cell.length_c   1.000
_cell.angle_alpha   90.00
_cell.angle_beta   90.00
_cell.angle_gamma   90.00
#
_symmetry.space_group_name_H-M   'P 1'
#
loop_
_entity.id
_entity.type
_entity.pdbx_description
1 polymer ?
#
loop_
_entity_poly.entity_id
_entity_poly.type
_entity_poly.pdbx_seq_one_letter_code
_entity_poly.pdbx_strand_id
1 'polypeptide(L)'
;AHEEELAITSDSLLAFNRATLSLQPLDYLFGSKITIKDFSIENPRFYGFVNKNGRANWDIYESETDSTETDAGKKPLPPIDLQKVRIYGGHFTYDDRQADLFTEMQGFFVRLDGSLAGGANTLDLEMGCSSLLFSNPTYTLKNDLSLHLKSRLVLAEHYNSTTLKDAELKVNNLPFTADGTIRHFPENRHTRIDMDMGLKISDMNLSLIHISEPTRPY
;
A
#
# COMPACT_ATOMS: atom_id res chain seq x y z
N ALA A 1 15.69 -30.38 11.81
CA ALA A 1 16.22 -29.14 11.20
C ALA A 1 15.87 -29.02 9.71
N HIS A 2 15.51 -30.12 9.03
CA HIS A 2 15.20 -30.12 7.59
C HIS A 2 13.68 -29.96 7.29
N GLU A 3 12.80 -30.18 8.26
CA GLU A 3 11.33 -30.10 8.05
C GLU A 3 10.78 -28.67 8.17
N GLU A 4 11.46 -27.76 8.85
CA GLU A 4 11.04 -26.34 8.92
C GLU A 4 11.40 -25.52 7.67
N GLU A 5 12.33 -26.01 6.87
CA GLU A 5 12.74 -25.37 5.61
C GLU A 5 11.72 -25.64 4.47
N LEU A 6 10.91 -26.69 4.60
CA LEU A 6 9.92 -27.12 3.60
C LEU A 6 8.52 -26.52 3.79
N ALA A 7 8.30 -25.69 4.82
CA ALA A 7 6.99 -25.06 5.06
C ALA A 7 6.78 -23.76 4.28
N ILE A 8 7.61 -23.44 3.28
CA ILE A 8 7.31 -22.42 2.30
C ILE A 8 6.33 -23.07 1.29
N THR A 9 5.04 -22.99 1.60
CA THR A 9 3.97 -23.58 0.76
C THR A 9 3.72 -22.80 -0.53
N SER A 10 4.49 -21.76 -0.82
CA SER A 10 4.47 -20.99 -2.06
C SER A 10 5.88 -20.70 -2.52
N ASP A 11 6.29 -21.29 -3.63
CA ASP A 11 7.57 -21.05 -4.30
C ASP A 11 7.63 -19.64 -4.96
N SER A 12 6.57 -18.84 -4.84
CA SER A 12 6.43 -17.58 -5.55
C SER A 12 6.11 -16.43 -4.60
N LEU A 13 7.02 -15.47 -4.49
CA LEU A 13 6.83 -14.21 -3.79
C LEU A 13 5.69 -13.38 -4.40
N LEU A 14 5.57 -13.40 -5.74
CA LEU A 14 4.57 -12.66 -6.50
C LEU A 14 4.07 -13.48 -7.67
N ALA A 15 2.75 -13.61 -7.79
CA ALA A 15 2.07 -14.17 -8.95
C ALA A 15 0.94 -13.23 -9.37
N PHE A 16 0.55 -13.22 -10.64
CA PHE A 16 -0.57 -12.44 -11.17
C PHE A 16 -1.14 -13.09 -12.41
N ASN A 17 -2.41 -12.78 -12.71
CA ASN A 17 -3.07 -13.32 -13.90
C ASN A 17 -2.67 -12.58 -15.17
N ARG A 18 -2.61 -11.23 -15.08
CA ARG A 18 -2.26 -10.37 -16.19
C ARG A 18 -1.58 -9.10 -15.69
N ALA A 19 -0.55 -8.67 -16.40
CA ALA A 19 0.00 -7.33 -16.27
C ALA A 19 -0.07 -6.64 -17.63
N THR A 20 -0.52 -5.39 -17.66
CA THR A 20 -0.60 -4.57 -18.87
C THR A 20 0.19 -3.30 -18.68
N LEU A 21 0.96 -2.93 -19.68
CA LEU A 21 1.75 -1.72 -19.70
C LEU A 21 1.53 -0.98 -21.01
N SER A 22 1.02 0.26 -20.94
CA SER A 22 0.85 1.15 -22.08
C SER A 22 1.92 2.23 -22.07
N LEU A 23 2.77 2.25 -23.07
CA LEU A 23 3.85 3.22 -23.22
C LEU A 23 3.51 4.27 -24.27
N GLN A 24 4.08 5.46 -24.13
CA GLN A 24 4.11 6.50 -25.15
C GLN A 24 5.51 6.62 -25.75
N PRO A 25 5.81 5.89 -26.84
CA PRO A 25 7.17 5.82 -27.35
C PRO A 25 7.70 7.14 -27.92
N LEU A 26 6.82 8.02 -28.39
CA LEU A 26 7.20 9.33 -28.95
C LEU A 26 7.88 10.23 -27.91
N ASP A 27 7.48 10.16 -26.65
CA ASP A 27 8.09 10.95 -25.58
C ASP A 27 9.55 10.54 -25.32
N TYR A 28 9.86 9.25 -25.52
CA TYR A 28 11.23 8.77 -25.44
C TYR A 28 12.07 9.19 -26.65
N LEU A 29 11.48 9.17 -27.85
CA LEU A 29 12.19 9.52 -29.07
C LEU A 29 12.49 11.02 -29.19
N PHE A 30 11.59 11.87 -28.68
CA PHE A 30 11.68 13.33 -28.85
C PHE A 30 11.82 14.10 -27.54
N GLY A 31 11.56 13.48 -26.39
CA GLY A 31 11.43 14.17 -25.11
C GLY A 31 12.34 13.69 -23.99
N SER A 32 13.25 12.76 -24.21
CA SER A 32 14.16 12.20 -23.19
C SER A 32 13.52 11.72 -21.88
N LYS A 33 12.23 11.36 -21.88
CA LYS A 33 11.51 10.73 -20.76
C LYS A 33 10.73 9.51 -21.22
N ILE A 34 10.44 8.59 -20.31
CA ILE A 34 9.58 7.44 -20.56
C ILE A 34 8.21 7.74 -19.95
N THR A 35 7.18 7.84 -20.80
CA THR A 35 5.80 8.02 -20.31
C THR A 35 5.07 6.68 -20.34
N ILE A 36 4.66 6.22 -19.14
CA ILE A 36 3.80 5.07 -18.92
C ILE A 36 2.39 5.61 -18.71
N LYS A 37 1.53 5.48 -19.73
CA LYS A 37 0.16 5.99 -19.68
C LYS A 37 -0.73 5.19 -18.76
N ASP A 38 -0.55 3.87 -18.75
CA ASP A 38 -1.35 2.95 -17.96
C ASP A 38 -0.50 1.75 -17.56
N PHE A 39 -0.55 1.41 -16.29
CA PHE A 39 0.01 0.19 -15.72
C PHE A 39 -1.07 -0.51 -14.92
N SER A 40 -1.41 -1.74 -15.30
CA SER A 40 -2.42 -2.51 -14.59
C SER A 40 -1.97 -3.93 -14.28
N ILE A 41 -2.39 -4.43 -13.11
CA ILE A 41 -2.17 -5.80 -12.68
C ILE A 41 -3.51 -6.38 -12.20
N GLU A 42 -3.86 -7.55 -12.73
CA GLU A 42 -5.07 -8.28 -12.37
C GLU A 42 -4.75 -9.47 -11.47
N ASN A 43 -5.45 -9.54 -10.34
CA ASN A 43 -5.36 -10.60 -9.34
C ASN A 43 -3.92 -10.91 -8.90
N PRO A 44 -3.12 -9.88 -8.52
CA PRO A 44 -1.81 -10.16 -7.96
C PRO A 44 -1.94 -10.88 -6.63
N ARG A 45 -1.09 -11.88 -6.42
CA ARG A 45 -0.93 -12.60 -5.16
C ARG A 45 0.48 -12.38 -4.67
N PHE A 46 0.61 -11.74 -3.54
CA PHE A 46 1.87 -11.51 -2.87
C PHE A 46 1.91 -12.32 -1.59
N TYR A 47 2.98 -13.06 -1.38
CA TYR A 47 3.22 -13.80 -0.16
C TYR A 47 4.61 -13.45 0.40
N GLY A 48 4.61 -12.62 1.46
CA GLY A 48 5.79 -12.31 2.25
C GLY A 48 5.88 -13.23 3.46
N PHE A 49 7.01 -13.87 3.65
CA PHE A 49 7.24 -14.80 4.74
C PHE A 49 8.59 -14.54 5.39
N VAL A 50 8.59 -14.46 6.74
CA VAL A 50 9.80 -14.42 7.56
C VAL A 50 9.78 -15.60 8.52
N ASN A 51 10.82 -16.42 8.51
CA ASN A 51 10.92 -17.56 9.39
C ASN A 51 11.33 -17.14 10.82
N LYS A 52 11.30 -18.07 11.78
CA LYS A 52 11.70 -17.81 13.18
C LYS A 52 13.13 -17.31 13.36
N ASN A 53 14.00 -17.57 12.39
CA ASN A 53 15.39 -17.11 12.40
C ASN A 53 15.59 -15.74 11.74
N GLY A 54 14.49 -15.08 11.30
CA GLY A 54 14.53 -13.77 10.64
C GLY A 54 14.89 -13.81 9.17
N ARG A 55 14.97 -15.00 8.54
CA ARG A 55 15.21 -15.13 7.10
C ARG A 55 13.89 -14.94 6.33
N ALA A 56 13.90 -14.03 5.37
CA ALA A 56 12.73 -13.72 4.54
C ALA A 56 12.77 -14.48 3.20
N ASN A 57 11.57 -14.74 2.62
CA ASN A 57 11.47 -15.39 1.31
C ASN A 57 11.83 -14.47 0.14
N TRP A 58 12.02 -13.19 0.38
CA TRP A 58 12.55 -12.23 -0.61
C TRP A 58 14.05 -11.99 -0.50
N ASP A 59 14.73 -12.59 0.47
CA ASP A 59 16.19 -12.59 0.57
C ASP A 59 16.80 -13.57 -0.44
N ILE A 60 16.48 -13.35 -1.75
CA ILE A 60 16.88 -14.23 -2.83
C ILE A 60 18.34 -14.02 -3.20
N TYR A 61 18.93 -12.90 -2.83
CA TYR A 61 20.33 -12.60 -3.03
C TYR A 61 21.04 -12.46 -1.68
N GLU A 62 21.76 -13.50 -1.27
CA GLU A 62 22.98 -13.25 -0.51
C GLU A 62 23.90 -12.49 -1.47
N SER A 63 23.96 -11.16 -1.34
CA SER A 63 25.00 -10.41 -2.01
C SER A 63 26.31 -10.88 -1.41
N GLU A 64 27.02 -11.78 -2.08
CA GLU A 64 28.45 -11.86 -1.96
C GLU A 64 28.97 -10.44 -2.24
N THR A 65 29.28 -9.75 -1.16
CA THR A 65 29.91 -8.43 -1.16
C THR A 65 31.31 -8.61 -1.70
N ASP A 66 31.46 -8.71 -3.01
CA ASP A 66 32.71 -8.45 -3.73
C ASP A 66 32.44 -8.25 -5.23
N SER A 67 31.79 -7.15 -5.55
CA SER A 67 31.99 -6.54 -6.85
C SER A 67 32.09 -5.05 -6.66
N THR A 68 33.32 -4.59 -6.48
CA THR A 68 33.78 -3.27 -6.86
C THR A 68 33.59 -3.13 -8.39
N GLU A 69 32.34 -3.13 -8.84
CA GLU A 69 32.03 -2.55 -10.13
C GLU A 69 31.98 -1.04 -9.94
N THR A 70 33.10 -0.42 -10.26
CA THR A 70 33.23 1.01 -10.52
C THR A 70 32.10 1.42 -11.46
N ASP A 71 31.24 2.28 -10.98
CA ASP A 71 30.05 2.85 -11.64
C ASP A 71 30.45 3.81 -12.80
N ALA A 72 31.55 3.53 -13.47
CA ALA A 72 32.09 4.31 -14.58
C ALA A 72 31.40 3.87 -15.88
N GLY A 73 30.24 4.48 -16.17
CA GLY A 73 29.60 4.37 -17.48
C GLY A 73 28.12 4.11 -17.56
N LYS A 74 27.42 3.91 -16.46
CA LYS A 74 25.94 3.80 -16.49
C LYS A 74 25.35 5.18 -16.77
N LYS A 75 24.80 5.37 -17.97
CA LYS A 75 23.98 6.54 -18.28
C LYS A 75 22.81 6.56 -17.30
N PRO A 76 22.48 7.71 -16.68
CA PRO A 76 21.32 7.81 -15.83
C PRO A 76 20.08 7.37 -16.62
N LEU A 77 19.24 6.53 -15.99
CA LEU A 77 17.97 6.15 -16.60
C LEU A 77 17.14 7.41 -16.86
N PRO A 78 16.45 7.50 -18.00
CA PRO A 78 15.59 8.65 -18.27
C PRO A 78 14.47 8.72 -17.22
N PRO A 79 14.00 9.94 -16.88
CA PRO A 79 12.90 10.08 -15.93
C PRO A 79 11.66 9.37 -16.44
N ILE A 80 10.98 8.68 -15.51
CA ILE A 80 9.76 7.92 -15.78
C ILE A 80 8.56 8.74 -15.30
N ASP A 81 7.60 8.96 -16.20
CA ASP A 81 6.30 9.55 -15.90
C ASP A 81 5.24 8.45 -15.91
N LEU A 82 4.73 8.09 -14.74
CA LEU A 82 3.69 7.10 -14.58
C LEU A 82 2.36 7.82 -14.30
N GLN A 83 1.37 7.69 -15.22
CA GLN A 83 0.15 8.47 -15.17
C GLN A 83 -1.04 7.74 -14.57
N LYS A 84 -1.13 6.43 -14.78
CA LYS A 84 -2.21 5.61 -14.22
C LYS A 84 -1.66 4.31 -13.67
N VAL A 85 -2.10 3.98 -12.45
CA VAL A 85 -1.85 2.67 -11.83
C VAL A 85 -3.17 2.03 -11.47
N ARG A 86 -3.33 0.77 -11.84
CA ARG A 86 -4.50 -0.04 -11.53
C ARG A 86 -4.10 -1.39 -10.99
N ILE A 87 -4.57 -1.71 -9.80
CA ILE A 87 -4.45 -3.04 -9.22
C ILE A 87 -5.87 -3.52 -8.93
N TYR A 88 -6.21 -4.72 -9.37
CA TYR A 88 -7.52 -5.30 -9.19
C TYR A 88 -7.45 -6.68 -8.55
N GLY A 89 -8.31 -6.93 -7.56
CA GLY A 89 -8.51 -8.25 -6.98
C GLY A 89 -7.27 -8.85 -6.32
N GLY A 90 -6.38 -8.00 -5.79
CA GLY A 90 -5.14 -8.44 -5.17
C GLY A 90 -5.38 -9.27 -3.90
N HIS A 91 -4.46 -10.18 -3.64
CA HIS A 91 -4.35 -10.94 -2.40
C HIS A 91 -2.94 -10.76 -1.85
N PHE A 92 -2.84 -10.20 -0.67
CA PHE A 92 -1.58 -9.96 0.03
C PHE A 92 -1.58 -10.75 1.32
N THR A 93 -0.52 -11.53 1.54
CA THR A 93 -0.27 -12.24 2.79
C THR A 93 1.13 -11.92 3.28
N TYR A 94 1.24 -11.60 4.56
CA TYR A 94 2.50 -11.43 5.26
C TYR A 94 2.48 -12.24 6.54
N ASP A 95 3.38 -13.23 6.65
CA ASP A 95 3.55 -14.14 7.78
C ASP A 95 4.96 -13.99 8.34
N ASP A 96 5.11 -13.20 9.40
CA ASP A 96 6.37 -13.03 10.12
C ASP A 96 6.36 -13.85 11.40
N ARG A 97 6.97 -15.02 11.35
CA ARG A 97 7.05 -15.94 12.49
C ARG A 97 8.07 -15.53 13.54
N GLN A 98 8.98 -14.63 13.22
CA GLN A 98 9.93 -14.09 14.20
C GLN A 98 9.23 -13.07 15.10
N ALA A 99 8.41 -12.20 14.51
CA ALA A 99 7.64 -11.18 15.21
C ALA A 99 6.27 -11.66 15.70
N ASP A 100 5.86 -12.90 15.35
CA ASP A 100 4.51 -13.44 15.56
C ASP A 100 3.43 -12.49 14.98
N LEU A 101 3.68 -12.04 13.75
CA LEU A 101 2.85 -11.08 13.03
C LEU A 101 2.27 -11.74 11.78
N PHE A 102 0.95 -11.73 11.66
CA PHE A 102 0.25 -12.19 10.48
C PHE A 102 -0.69 -11.11 9.94
N THR A 103 -0.64 -10.89 8.63
CA THR A 103 -1.56 -9.98 7.94
C THR A 103 -2.01 -10.60 6.63
N GLU A 104 -3.30 -10.55 6.35
CA GLU A 104 -3.87 -10.98 5.09
C GLU A 104 -4.88 -9.94 4.59
N MET A 105 -4.74 -9.52 3.33
CA MET A 105 -5.69 -8.65 2.64
C MET A 105 -6.23 -9.35 1.40
N GLN A 106 -7.56 -9.40 1.27
CA GLN A 106 -8.25 -9.96 0.11
C GLN A 106 -9.02 -8.87 -0.64
N GLY A 107 -9.13 -9.03 -1.96
CA GLY A 107 -9.80 -8.07 -2.82
C GLY A 107 -9.12 -6.69 -2.82
N PHE A 108 -7.80 -6.67 -2.61
CA PHE A 108 -7.03 -5.43 -2.63
C PHE A 108 -7.10 -4.78 -4.01
N PHE A 109 -7.34 -3.50 -4.02
CA PHE A 109 -7.33 -2.71 -5.23
C PHE A 109 -6.66 -1.36 -5.02
N VAL A 110 -6.06 -0.84 -6.09
CA VAL A 110 -5.49 0.51 -6.15
C VAL A 110 -5.88 1.14 -7.48
N ARG A 111 -6.31 2.39 -7.43
CA ARG A 111 -6.47 3.29 -8.57
C ARG A 111 -5.72 4.57 -8.26
N LEU A 112 -4.78 4.90 -9.10
CA LEU A 112 -4.01 6.12 -9.02
C LEU A 112 -4.08 6.81 -10.37
N ASP A 113 -4.53 8.05 -10.39
CA ASP A 113 -4.61 8.90 -11.58
C ASP A 113 -3.82 10.18 -11.33
N GLY A 114 -3.00 10.56 -12.30
CA GLY A 114 -2.17 11.76 -12.27
C GLY A 114 -0.79 11.46 -12.81
N SER A 115 0.12 12.44 -12.77
CA SER A 115 1.47 12.29 -13.27
C SER A 115 2.46 12.15 -12.11
N LEU A 116 3.29 11.11 -12.15
CA LEU A 116 4.43 10.90 -11.25
C LEU A 116 5.74 11.45 -11.86
N ALA A 117 5.67 12.31 -12.87
CA ALA A 117 6.83 13.04 -13.34
C ALA A 117 7.35 13.96 -12.23
N GLY A 118 8.66 14.04 -12.05
CA GLY A 118 9.27 14.85 -11.00
C GLY A 118 8.72 16.29 -10.94
N GLY A 119 8.59 16.82 -9.74
CA GLY A 119 8.00 18.12 -9.42
C GLY A 119 6.82 17.99 -8.45
N ALA A 120 6.17 19.12 -8.14
CA ALA A 120 4.98 19.12 -7.32
C ALA A 120 3.78 18.61 -8.13
N ASN A 121 3.23 17.46 -7.76
CA ASN A 121 2.16 16.79 -8.49
C ASN A 121 0.94 16.54 -7.61
N THR A 122 -0.22 16.52 -8.26
CA THR A 122 -1.46 16.10 -7.62
C THR A 122 -1.92 14.79 -8.25
N LEU A 123 -2.25 13.82 -7.39
CA LEU A 123 -2.73 12.50 -7.79
C LEU A 123 -4.06 12.23 -7.10
N ASP A 124 -4.98 11.63 -7.83
CA ASP A 124 -6.20 11.08 -7.24
C ASP A 124 -5.97 9.61 -6.91
N LEU A 125 -6.11 9.27 -5.63
CA LEU A 125 -5.92 7.92 -5.09
C LEU A 125 -7.26 7.34 -4.64
N GLU A 126 -7.54 6.12 -5.07
CA GLU A 126 -8.57 5.25 -4.51
C GLU A 126 -7.97 3.88 -4.24
N MET A 127 -8.07 3.40 -3.01
CA MET A 127 -7.56 2.08 -2.65
C MET A 127 -8.39 1.44 -1.55
N GLY A 128 -8.31 0.12 -1.45
CA GLY A 128 -9.01 -0.60 -0.40
C GLY A 128 -8.85 -2.10 -0.49
N CYS A 129 -9.53 -2.79 0.41
CA CYS A 129 -9.65 -4.24 0.42
C CYS A 129 -11.03 -4.66 0.93
N SER A 130 -11.48 -5.81 0.49
CA SER A 130 -12.76 -6.39 0.96
C SER A 130 -12.63 -7.08 2.32
N SER A 131 -11.44 -7.57 2.65
CA SER A 131 -11.15 -8.24 3.91
C SER A 131 -9.70 -7.93 4.32
N LEU A 132 -9.54 -7.57 5.59
CA LEU A 132 -8.26 -7.44 6.26
C LEU A 132 -8.28 -8.26 7.53
N LEU A 133 -7.38 -9.22 7.64
CA LEU A 133 -7.06 -9.97 8.85
C LEU A 133 -5.71 -9.49 9.38
N PHE A 134 -5.62 -9.34 10.68
CA PHE A 134 -4.39 -8.93 11.34
C PHE A 134 -4.26 -9.63 12.68
N SER A 135 -3.10 -10.18 12.98
CA SER A 135 -2.78 -10.80 14.26
C SER A 135 -1.35 -10.48 14.65
N ASN A 136 -1.17 -10.10 15.90
CA ASN A 136 0.13 -10.00 16.54
C ASN A 136 0.01 -10.53 17.99
N PRO A 137 1.10 -10.60 18.79
CA PRO A 137 1.07 -11.11 20.16
C PRO A 137 0.07 -10.40 21.09
N THR A 138 -0.27 -9.15 20.79
CA THR A 138 -1.14 -8.32 21.62
C THR A 138 -2.57 -8.27 21.12
N TYR A 139 -2.77 -8.27 19.80
CA TYR A 139 -4.07 -8.08 19.17
C TYR A 139 -4.31 -9.09 18.07
N THR A 140 -5.52 -9.59 18.01
CA THR A 140 -6.02 -10.37 16.87
C THR A 140 -7.32 -9.76 16.38
N LEU A 141 -7.31 -9.27 15.17
CA LEU A 141 -8.49 -8.82 14.45
C LEU A 141 -9.10 -10.05 13.76
N LYS A 142 -10.14 -10.63 14.35
CA LYS A 142 -10.78 -11.88 13.86
C LYS A 142 -11.92 -11.65 12.88
N ASN A 143 -12.43 -10.42 12.80
CA ASN A 143 -13.55 -10.10 11.94
C ASN A 143 -13.04 -9.49 10.65
N ASP A 144 -13.68 -9.82 9.55
CA ASP A 144 -13.42 -9.23 8.25
C ASP A 144 -13.56 -7.71 8.33
N LEU A 145 -12.47 -7.01 8.17
CA LEU A 145 -12.43 -5.57 8.13
C LEU A 145 -12.27 -5.13 6.67
N SER A 146 -13.28 -4.47 6.12
CA SER A 146 -13.14 -3.85 4.81
C SER A 146 -12.64 -2.42 4.94
N LEU A 147 -11.74 -2.03 4.06
CA LEU A 147 -11.17 -0.68 4.00
C LEU A 147 -11.40 -0.10 2.62
N HIS A 148 -11.76 1.19 2.58
CA HIS A 148 -11.87 1.94 1.35
C HIS A 148 -11.42 3.38 1.59
N LEU A 149 -10.35 3.79 0.95
CA LEU A 149 -9.77 5.12 1.04
C LEU A 149 -9.88 5.81 -0.31
N LYS A 150 -10.38 7.05 -0.29
CA LYS A 150 -10.27 8.01 -1.41
C LYS A 150 -9.55 9.24 -0.89
N SER A 151 -8.60 9.75 -1.66
CA SER A 151 -7.86 10.95 -1.28
C SER A 151 -7.24 11.61 -2.50
N ARG A 152 -7.04 12.90 -2.41
CA ARG A 152 -6.15 13.63 -3.29
C ARG A 152 -4.79 13.75 -2.64
N LEU A 153 -3.77 13.22 -3.29
CA LEU A 153 -2.39 13.30 -2.84
C LEU A 153 -1.71 14.50 -3.50
N VAL A 154 -1.08 15.35 -2.70
CA VAL A 154 -0.21 16.41 -3.19
C VAL A 154 1.22 16.04 -2.84
N LEU A 155 2.00 15.73 -3.86
CA LEU A 155 3.41 15.38 -3.75
C LEU A 155 4.24 16.65 -3.85
N ALA A 156 5.17 16.87 -2.91
CA ALA A 156 6.16 17.92 -3.02
C ALA A 156 7.26 17.55 -4.02
N GLU A 157 8.03 18.53 -4.44
CA GLU A 157 9.26 18.29 -5.20
C GLU A 157 10.15 17.29 -4.46
N HIS A 158 10.82 16.42 -5.21
CA HIS A 158 11.68 15.37 -4.69
C HIS A 158 10.98 14.33 -3.80
N TYR A 159 9.63 14.29 -3.77
CA TYR A 159 8.82 13.32 -3.01
C TYR A 159 9.13 13.24 -1.51
N ASN A 160 9.71 14.29 -0.94
CA ASN A 160 10.04 14.35 0.48
C ASN A 160 8.82 14.64 1.38
N SER A 161 7.71 15.05 0.79
CA SER A 161 6.45 15.27 1.49
C SER A 161 5.26 14.86 0.64
N THR A 162 4.31 14.16 1.24
CA THR A 162 3.02 13.79 0.65
C THR A 162 1.92 14.32 1.54
N THR A 163 1.06 15.16 1.01
CA THR A 163 -0.12 15.67 1.72
C THR A 163 -1.36 14.94 1.22
N LEU A 164 -2.11 14.35 2.15
CA LEU A 164 -3.44 13.81 1.90
C LEU A 164 -4.45 14.94 2.07
N LYS A 165 -5.29 15.17 1.07
CA LYS A 165 -6.37 16.14 1.09
C LYS A 165 -7.69 15.48 0.80
N ASP A 166 -8.74 15.96 1.46
CA ASP A 166 -10.10 15.49 1.25
C ASP A 166 -10.20 13.95 1.36
N ALA A 167 -9.44 13.34 2.27
CA ALA A 167 -9.42 11.91 2.41
C ALA A 167 -10.69 11.40 3.08
N GLU A 168 -11.35 10.47 2.42
CA GLU A 168 -12.49 9.72 2.95
C GLU A 168 -12.07 8.26 3.15
N LEU A 169 -12.00 7.84 4.42
CA LEU A 169 -11.73 6.46 4.79
C LEU A 169 -13.01 5.81 5.29
N LYS A 170 -13.41 4.71 4.66
CA LYS A 170 -14.47 3.84 5.19
C LYS A 170 -13.84 2.59 5.80
N VAL A 171 -14.18 2.33 7.06
CA VAL A 171 -13.81 1.13 7.80
C VAL A 171 -15.11 0.35 8.00
N ASN A 172 -15.31 -0.71 7.26
CA ASN A 172 -16.61 -1.33 7.06
C ASN A 172 -17.64 -0.28 6.58
N ASN A 173 -18.66 0.01 7.39
CA ASN A 173 -19.67 1.02 7.09
C ASN A 173 -19.44 2.35 7.83
N LEU A 174 -18.34 2.49 8.56
CA LEU A 174 -18.05 3.71 9.32
C LEU A 174 -17.21 4.67 8.47
N PRO A 175 -17.75 5.84 8.12
CA PRO A 175 -17.04 6.84 7.33
C PRO A 175 -16.21 7.75 8.24
N PHE A 176 -14.94 7.90 7.90
CA PHE A 176 -14.01 8.83 8.51
C PHE A 176 -13.52 9.83 7.48
N THR A 177 -13.19 11.03 7.93
CA THR A 177 -12.40 11.98 7.16
C THR A 177 -10.98 11.99 7.69
N ALA A 178 -10.03 12.19 6.83
CA ALA A 178 -8.62 12.30 7.23
C ALA A 178 -7.93 13.33 6.33
N ASP A 179 -7.21 14.24 6.95
CA ASP A 179 -6.30 15.15 6.28
C ASP A 179 -4.95 15.06 6.97
N GLY A 180 -3.88 15.17 6.22
CA GLY A 180 -2.59 15.04 6.86
C GLY A 180 -1.42 15.16 5.91
N THR A 181 -0.23 15.16 6.49
CA THR A 181 1.02 15.24 5.76
C THR A 181 1.98 14.19 6.28
N ILE A 182 2.55 13.45 5.35
CA ILE A 182 3.63 12.49 5.58
C ILE A 182 4.91 13.13 5.04
N ARG A 183 5.91 13.32 5.90
CA ARG A 183 7.22 13.84 5.53
C ARG A 183 8.27 12.78 5.74
N HIS A 184 9.06 12.56 4.71
CA HIS A 184 10.19 11.64 4.74
C HIS A 184 11.50 12.43 4.82
N PHE A 185 12.35 12.11 5.78
CA PHE A 185 13.66 12.70 6.01
C PHE A 185 14.74 11.67 5.66
N PRO A 186 15.24 11.64 4.42
CA PRO A 186 16.18 10.62 3.96
C PRO A 186 17.50 10.63 4.75
N GLU A 187 17.93 11.80 5.22
CA GLU A 187 19.17 11.97 5.98
C GLU A 187 19.18 11.17 7.30
N ASN A 188 18.02 11.07 7.95
CA ASN A 188 17.89 10.43 9.27
C ASN A 188 17.09 9.14 9.22
N ARG A 189 16.62 8.69 8.06
CA ARG A 189 15.68 7.57 7.86
C ARG A 189 14.42 7.66 8.72
N HIS A 190 13.99 8.87 9.06
CA HIS A 190 12.77 9.12 9.82
C HIS A 190 11.63 9.53 8.92
N THR A 191 10.43 9.08 9.27
CA THR A 191 9.19 9.52 8.65
C THR A 191 8.33 10.15 9.73
N ARG A 192 7.89 11.38 9.51
CA ARG A 192 6.93 12.08 10.36
C ARG A 192 5.56 12.04 9.71
N ILE A 193 4.57 11.64 10.49
CA ILE A 193 3.17 11.59 10.06
C ILE A 193 2.39 12.54 10.97
N ASP A 194 1.82 13.59 10.36
CA ASP A 194 0.91 14.53 11.02
C ASP A 194 -0.47 14.32 10.38
N MET A 195 -1.45 13.80 11.12
CA MET A 195 -2.79 13.49 10.60
C MET A 195 -3.88 13.97 11.55
N ASP A 196 -4.91 14.59 10.98
CA ASP A 196 -6.18 14.89 11.62
C ASP A 196 -7.22 13.90 11.11
N MET A 197 -7.93 13.24 12.02
CA MET A 197 -8.97 12.27 11.67
C MET A 197 -10.29 12.66 12.34
N GLY A 198 -11.37 12.59 11.58
CA GLY A 198 -12.72 12.85 12.05
C GLY A 198 -13.68 11.72 11.69
N LEU A 199 -14.68 11.46 12.53
CA LEU A 199 -15.79 10.55 12.21
C LEU A 199 -16.94 11.36 11.61
N LYS A 200 -17.42 10.96 10.43
CA LYS A 200 -18.53 11.62 9.74
C LYS A 200 -19.86 11.06 10.24
N ILE A 201 -20.41 11.68 11.28
CA ILE A 201 -21.60 11.19 12.00
C ILE A 201 -22.89 11.35 11.16
N SER A 202 -22.94 12.29 10.21
CA SER A 202 -24.14 12.58 9.39
C SER A 202 -24.67 11.39 8.59
N ASP A 203 -23.83 10.41 8.31
CA ASP A 203 -24.19 9.20 7.55
C ASP A 203 -24.54 8.02 8.45
N MET A 204 -24.45 8.18 9.79
CA MET A 204 -24.87 7.16 10.74
C MET A 204 -26.38 7.23 10.95
N ASN A 205 -27.06 6.13 10.67
CA ASN A 205 -28.48 6.00 10.96
C ASN A 205 -28.66 5.85 12.50
N LEU A 206 -28.87 6.98 13.17
CA LEU A 206 -29.03 7.05 14.63
C LEU A 206 -30.36 6.41 15.14
N SER A 207 -31.16 5.81 14.25
CA SER A 207 -32.45 5.19 14.62
C SER A 207 -32.35 3.97 15.53
N LEU A 208 -31.14 3.49 15.85
CA LEU A 208 -30.89 2.36 16.74
C LEU A 208 -30.53 2.73 18.18
N ILE A 209 -30.42 4.03 18.52
CA ILE A 209 -30.21 4.45 19.91
C ILE A 209 -31.56 4.76 20.53
N HIS A 210 -32.43 3.79 20.67
CA HIS A 210 -33.51 3.83 21.66
C HIS A 210 -32.92 3.35 22.99
N ILE A 211 -32.38 4.26 23.76
CA ILE A 211 -32.15 4.03 25.17
C ILE A 211 -33.54 4.09 25.83
N SER A 212 -34.13 2.93 26.08
CA SER A 212 -35.30 2.87 26.94
C SER A 212 -34.89 3.34 28.33
N GLU A 213 -35.41 4.49 28.74
CA GLU A 213 -35.29 4.94 30.15
C GLU A 213 -35.84 3.84 31.06
N PRO A 214 -35.10 3.46 32.12
CA PRO A 214 -35.66 2.54 33.11
C PRO A 214 -36.86 3.21 33.78
N THR A 215 -38.03 2.65 33.56
CA THR A 215 -39.25 3.01 34.29
C THR A 215 -39.00 2.81 35.80
N ARG A 216 -38.97 3.92 36.54
CA ARG A 216 -38.98 3.87 38.02
C ARG A 216 -40.28 3.25 38.48
N PRO A 217 -40.27 2.19 39.30
CA PRO A 217 -41.48 1.72 39.97
C PRO A 217 -41.83 2.75 41.06
N TYR A 218 -43.11 3.09 41.16
CA TYR A 218 -43.71 3.83 42.24
C TYR A 218 -43.76 2.99 43.52
#